data_6d936f32b0152b14d656a03c37153ff2
#
_entry.id   6d936f32b0152b14d656a03c37153ff2
#
_cell.length_a   1.000
_cell.length_b   1.000
_cell.length_c   1.000
_cell.angle_alpha   90.00
_cell.angle_beta   90.00
_cell.angle_gamma   90.00
#
_symmetry.space_group_name_H-M   'P 1'
#
loop_
_entity.id
_entity.type
_entity.pdbx_description
1 polymer ?
#
loop_
_entity_poly.entity_id
_entity_poly.type
_entity_poly.pdbx_seq_one_letter_code
_entity_poly.pdbx_strand_id
1 'polypeptide(L)'
;GILDDAWVLYVDKVQGDQTVQLVSKVGTRLPAICSALGKALLHKHRDEEILELYPQGFPSVTARSVTNMAQLRQQLDMVAANGYAMDDREINDDTICFAVPLQQKGIILAAISVSLPSFRASDEKTQQVIRALKEAKGRIESVLNKLPDIKNY
;
A
#
# COMPACT_ATOMS: atom_id res chain seq x y z
N GLY A 1 0.76 -4.95 -5.80
CA GLY A 1 1.24 -3.76 -6.53
C GLY A 1 2.72 -3.54 -6.41
N ILE A 2 3.27 -2.83 -7.36
CA ILE A 2 4.67 -2.38 -7.38
C ILE A 2 4.72 -0.86 -7.49
N LEU A 3 5.84 -0.26 -7.05
CA LEU A 3 6.09 1.16 -7.25
C LEU A 3 6.53 1.42 -8.68
N ASP A 4 5.90 2.39 -9.33
CA ASP A 4 6.18 2.83 -10.70
C ASP A 4 6.19 4.37 -10.68
N ASP A 5 7.37 4.94 -10.43
CA ASP A 5 7.56 6.36 -10.10
C ASP A 5 6.65 6.81 -8.93
N ALA A 6 5.83 7.83 -9.15
CA ALA A 6 4.88 8.37 -8.17
C ALA A 6 3.60 7.51 -7.98
N TRP A 7 3.49 6.39 -8.69
CA TRP A 7 2.27 5.60 -8.78
C TRP A 7 2.48 4.18 -8.26
N VAL A 8 1.39 3.58 -7.81
CA VAL A 8 1.32 2.12 -7.64
C VAL A 8 0.71 1.53 -8.89
N LEU A 9 1.43 0.63 -9.54
CA LEU A 9 0.91 -0.21 -10.61
C LEU A 9 0.36 -1.51 -10.03
N TYR A 10 -0.92 -1.79 -10.29
CA TYR A 10 -1.55 -3.04 -9.91
C TYR A 10 -1.15 -4.16 -10.88
N VAL A 11 -0.37 -5.13 -10.40
CA VAL A 11 0.13 -6.24 -11.23
C VAL A 11 -0.74 -7.48 -11.15
N ASP A 12 -1.49 -7.66 -10.06
CA ASP A 12 -2.46 -8.73 -9.89
C ASP A 12 -3.58 -8.33 -8.94
N LYS A 13 -4.74 -8.96 -9.07
CA LYS A 13 -5.90 -8.71 -8.21
C LYS A 13 -6.80 -9.93 -8.15
N VAL A 14 -7.13 -10.34 -6.94
CA VAL A 14 -8.20 -11.30 -6.68
C VAL A 14 -9.45 -10.54 -6.25
N GLN A 15 -10.56 -10.78 -6.94
CA GLN A 15 -11.84 -10.19 -6.61
C GLN A 15 -12.55 -11.07 -5.60
N GLY A 16 -13.03 -10.48 -4.50
CA GLY A 16 -13.88 -11.18 -3.55
C GLY A 16 -15.27 -11.48 -4.12
N ASP A 17 -15.95 -12.47 -3.57
CA ASP A 17 -17.31 -12.90 -3.96
C ASP A 17 -18.41 -11.86 -3.61
N GLN A 18 -18.03 -10.64 -3.29
CA GLN A 18 -18.93 -9.60 -2.82
C GLN A 18 -19.44 -8.72 -3.97
N THR A 19 -20.70 -8.29 -3.88
CA THR A 19 -21.39 -7.46 -4.89
C THR A 19 -20.76 -6.08 -5.10
N VAL A 20 -19.97 -5.58 -4.13
CA VAL A 20 -19.28 -4.30 -4.25
C VAL A 20 -17.95 -4.52 -4.96
N GLN A 21 -17.91 -4.15 -6.24
CA GLN A 21 -16.69 -4.23 -7.03
C GLN A 21 -15.84 -2.98 -6.80
N LEU A 22 -14.61 -3.16 -6.32
CA LEU A 22 -13.62 -2.11 -6.29
C LEU A 22 -13.12 -1.82 -7.71
N VAL A 23 -13.03 -0.54 -8.07
CA VAL A 23 -12.77 -0.06 -9.44
C VAL A 23 -11.37 -0.41 -9.96
N SER A 24 -10.40 -0.75 -9.09
CA SER A 24 -9.05 -1.09 -9.50
C SER A 24 -9.00 -2.40 -10.30
N LYS A 25 -8.28 -2.38 -11.42
CA LYS A 25 -8.00 -3.53 -12.29
C LYS A 25 -6.50 -3.71 -12.43
N VAL A 26 -6.06 -4.89 -12.88
CA VAL A 26 -4.67 -5.09 -13.30
C VAL A 26 -4.31 -4.04 -14.37
N GLY A 27 -3.15 -3.40 -14.22
CA GLY A 27 -2.72 -2.27 -15.03
C GLY A 27 -3.20 -0.90 -14.56
N THR A 28 -4.09 -0.82 -13.55
CA THR A 28 -4.48 0.46 -12.94
C THR A 28 -3.28 1.07 -12.21
N ARG A 29 -3.14 2.40 -12.32
CA ARG A 29 -2.18 3.21 -11.57
C ARG A 29 -2.91 4.14 -10.61
N LEU A 30 -2.51 4.14 -9.35
CA LEU A 30 -3.04 5.04 -8.31
C LEU A 30 -1.90 5.82 -7.65
N PRO A 31 -2.12 7.06 -7.19
CA PRO A 31 -1.11 7.83 -6.48
C PRO A 31 -0.56 7.06 -5.27
N ALA A 32 0.75 6.86 -5.22
CA ALA A 32 1.35 6.03 -4.19
C ALA A 32 1.11 6.59 -2.78
N ILE A 33 1.22 7.90 -2.61
CA ILE A 33 1.06 8.55 -1.29
C ILE A 33 -0.37 8.46 -0.72
N CYS A 34 -1.39 8.25 -1.55
CA CYS A 34 -2.78 8.14 -1.10
C CYS A 34 -3.23 6.69 -0.88
N SER A 35 -2.48 5.71 -1.38
CA SER A 35 -2.88 4.30 -1.32
C SER A 35 -2.14 3.53 -0.23
N ALA A 36 -2.78 2.54 0.38
CA ALA A 36 -2.13 1.65 1.35
C ALA A 36 -0.92 0.92 0.73
N LEU A 37 -1.06 0.41 -0.51
CA LEU A 37 0.04 -0.23 -1.25
C LEU A 37 1.23 0.72 -1.39
N GLY A 38 0.98 1.97 -1.83
CA GLY A 38 2.04 2.94 -2.06
C GLY A 38 2.76 3.35 -0.77
N LYS A 39 2.03 3.56 0.32
CA LYS A 39 2.64 3.83 1.62
C LYS A 39 3.50 2.66 2.11
N ALA A 40 3.03 1.42 1.90
CA ALA A 40 3.83 0.23 2.19
C ALA A 40 5.10 0.14 1.33
N LEU A 41 5.06 0.62 0.08
CA LEU A 41 6.22 0.66 -0.81
C LEU A 41 7.18 1.81 -0.46
N LEU A 42 6.64 2.97 -0.07
CA LEU A 42 7.40 4.20 0.17
C LEU A 42 7.99 4.33 1.59
N HIS A 43 7.59 3.51 2.56
CA HIS A 43 7.90 3.77 3.98
C HIS A 43 9.40 3.83 4.32
N LYS A 44 10.26 3.25 3.48
CA LYS A 44 11.73 3.33 3.63
C LYS A 44 12.38 4.46 2.82
N HIS A 45 11.62 5.16 1.98
CA HIS A 45 12.15 6.29 1.22
C HIS A 45 12.34 7.50 2.12
N ARG A 46 13.35 8.30 1.83
CA ARG A 46 13.59 9.60 2.46
C ARG A 46 12.58 10.62 1.93
N ASP A 47 12.35 11.68 2.71
CA ASP A 47 11.40 12.73 2.34
C ASP A 47 11.76 13.39 0.99
N GLU A 48 13.07 13.63 0.77
CA GLU A 48 13.58 14.22 -0.46
C GLU A 48 13.26 13.34 -1.68
N GLU A 49 13.46 12.03 -1.56
CA GLU A 49 13.17 11.06 -2.63
C GLU A 49 11.67 11.05 -2.98
N ILE A 50 10.82 11.15 -1.96
CA ILE A 50 9.37 11.21 -2.18
C ILE A 50 8.98 12.55 -2.83
N LEU A 51 9.53 13.67 -2.37
CA LEU A 51 9.25 14.99 -2.93
C LEU A 51 9.67 15.10 -4.40
N GLU A 52 10.77 14.45 -4.79
CA GLU A 52 11.21 14.38 -6.19
C GLU A 52 10.19 13.66 -7.11
N LEU A 53 9.44 12.69 -6.57
CA LEU A 53 8.36 12.03 -7.31
C LEU A 53 7.14 12.94 -7.55
N TYR A 54 6.99 13.99 -6.75
CA TYR A 54 5.83 14.89 -6.79
C TYR A 54 6.24 16.35 -6.97
N PRO A 55 6.90 16.74 -8.07
CA PRO A 55 7.44 18.09 -8.25
C PRO A 55 6.35 19.17 -8.35
N GLN A 56 5.11 18.78 -8.63
CA GLN A 56 3.96 19.69 -8.68
C GLN A 56 3.11 19.68 -7.40
N GLY A 57 3.60 19.02 -6.35
CA GLY A 57 2.86 18.84 -5.10
C GLY A 57 2.05 17.54 -5.07
N PHE A 58 1.51 17.23 -3.89
CA PHE A 58 0.78 15.99 -3.66
C PHE A 58 -0.62 16.04 -4.30
N PRO A 59 -1.04 15.00 -5.05
CA PRO A 59 -2.38 14.92 -5.58
C PRO A 59 -3.39 14.75 -4.42
N SER A 60 -4.52 15.43 -4.53
CA SER A 60 -5.67 15.29 -3.63
C SER A 60 -6.79 14.57 -4.38
N VAL A 61 -7.09 13.34 -3.98
CA VAL A 61 -8.11 12.49 -4.61
C VAL A 61 -9.44 12.61 -3.86
N THR A 62 -9.37 12.62 -2.52
CA THR A 62 -10.51 12.86 -1.63
C THR A 62 -10.17 13.95 -0.63
N ALA A 63 -11.13 14.40 0.14
CA ALA A 63 -10.90 15.34 1.25
C ALA A 63 -9.99 14.76 2.36
N ARG A 64 -9.75 13.45 2.36
CA ARG A 64 -8.90 12.75 3.33
C ARG A 64 -7.49 12.49 2.84
N SER A 65 -7.21 12.72 1.56
CA SER A 65 -5.86 12.53 1.00
C SER A 65 -4.83 13.36 1.77
N VAL A 66 -3.64 12.79 1.99
CA VAL A 66 -2.52 13.55 2.56
C VAL A 66 -2.14 14.70 1.64
N THR A 67 -1.88 15.87 2.20
CA THR A 67 -1.63 17.10 1.44
C THR A 67 -0.21 17.65 1.59
N ASN A 68 0.58 17.09 2.51
CA ASN A 68 1.96 17.53 2.76
C ASN A 68 2.84 16.40 3.28
N MET A 69 4.15 16.62 3.19
CA MET A 69 5.15 15.62 3.58
C MET A 69 5.10 15.25 5.07
N ALA A 70 4.80 16.21 5.95
CA ALA A 70 4.74 15.94 7.39
C ALA A 70 3.61 14.94 7.75
N GLN A 71 2.43 15.11 7.15
CA GLN A 71 1.33 14.15 7.31
C GLN A 71 1.69 12.78 6.73
N LEU A 72 2.29 12.75 5.54
CA LEU A 72 2.71 11.50 4.93
C LEU A 72 3.76 10.79 5.81
N ARG A 73 4.78 11.52 6.29
CA ARG A 73 5.85 10.94 7.12
C ARG A 73 5.28 10.28 8.38
N GLN A 74 4.33 10.93 9.06
CA GLN A 74 3.66 10.30 10.21
C GLN A 74 3.03 8.95 9.85
N GLN A 75 2.37 8.85 8.70
CA GLN A 75 1.79 7.60 8.25
C GLN A 75 2.85 6.55 7.87
N LEU A 76 3.93 6.96 7.20
CA LEU A 76 5.04 6.06 6.85
C LEU A 76 5.79 5.55 8.09
N ASP A 77 5.96 6.37 9.10
CA ASP A 77 6.55 5.97 10.40
C ASP A 77 5.65 4.95 11.11
N MET A 78 4.34 5.08 11.01
CA MET A 78 3.40 4.06 11.49
C MET A 78 3.53 2.74 10.74
N VAL A 79 3.83 2.75 9.43
CA VAL A 79 4.11 1.52 8.68
C VAL A 79 5.35 0.84 9.23
N ALA A 80 6.42 1.59 9.48
CA ALA A 80 7.64 1.06 10.08
C ALA A 80 7.40 0.47 11.47
N ALA A 81 6.61 1.14 12.30
CA ALA A 81 6.32 0.71 13.68
C ALA A 81 5.35 -0.48 13.74
N ASN A 82 4.29 -0.49 12.92
CA ASN A 82 3.20 -1.45 13.02
C ASN A 82 3.30 -2.61 12.01
N GLY A 83 4.14 -2.46 10.96
CA GLY A 83 4.35 -3.45 9.91
C GLY A 83 3.26 -3.52 8.86
N TYR A 84 2.34 -2.54 8.82
CA TYR A 84 1.33 -2.41 7.78
C TYR A 84 1.01 -0.94 7.52
N ALA A 85 0.54 -0.65 6.31
CA ALA A 85 0.03 0.65 5.89
C ALA A 85 -1.50 0.65 5.84
N MET A 86 -2.09 1.83 5.96
CA MET A 86 -3.54 2.04 5.81
C MET A 86 -3.81 3.19 4.84
N ASP A 87 -4.86 3.02 4.06
CA ASP A 87 -5.56 4.08 3.32
C ASP A 87 -6.98 4.18 3.92
N ASP A 88 -7.23 5.22 4.71
CA ASP A 88 -8.56 5.52 5.26
C ASP A 88 -9.30 6.49 4.34
N ARG A 89 -9.88 5.94 3.27
CA ARG A 89 -10.70 6.72 2.33
C ARG A 89 -9.93 7.85 1.62
N GLU A 90 -8.66 7.66 1.38
CA GLU A 90 -7.81 8.66 0.71
C GLU A 90 -7.86 8.54 -0.81
N ILE A 91 -8.07 7.32 -1.34
CA ILE A 91 -8.29 7.06 -2.78
C ILE A 91 -9.77 7.10 -3.14
N ASN A 92 -10.63 6.64 -2.23
CA ASN A 92 -12.08 6.54 -2.43
C ASN A 92 -12.79 6.67 -1.10
N ASP A 93 -13.82 7.50 -1.04
CA ASP A 93 -14.56 7.82 0.20
C ASP A 93 -15.24 6.61 0.85
N ASP A 94 -15.50 5.56 0.08
CA ASP A 94 -16.24 4.37 0.55
C ASP A 94 -15.33 3.18 0.89
N THR A 95 -14.00 3.31 0.76
CA THR A 95 -13.07 2.19 0.86
C THR A 95 -11.96 2.45 1.89
N ILE A 96 -11.68 1.45 2.72
CA ILE A 96 -10.50 1.39 3.58
C ILE A 96 -9.61 0.25 3.10
N CYS A 97 -8.31 0.51 2.97
CA CYS A 97 -7.35 -0.49 2.52
C CYS A 97 -6.23 -0.67 3.54
N PHE A 98 -5.77 -1.92 3.68
CA PHE A 98 -4.59 -2.27 4.47
C PHE A 98 -3.59 -2.95 3.56
N ALA A 99 -2.30 -2.66 3.73
CA ALA A 99 -1.24 -3.24 2.92
C ALA A 99 -0.01 -3.58 3.76
N VAL A 100 0.74 -4.58 3.31
CA VAL A 100 2.06 -4.92 3.85
C VAL A 100 3.10 -4.93 2.74
N PRO A 101 4.32 -4.44 2.98
CA PRO A 101 5.40 -4.53 2.01
C PRO A 101 5.93 -5.95 1.92
N LEU A 102 6.31 -6.38 0.73
CA LEU A 102 7.00 -7.64 0.46
C LEU A 102 8.47 -7.37 0.18
N GLN A 103 9.34 -8.04 0.90
CA GLN A 103 10.78 -7.80 0.86
C GLN A 103 11.56 -9.06 0.52
N GLN A 104 12.66 -8.88 -0.19
CA GLN A 104 13.71 -9.88 -0.33
C GLN A 104 14.99 -9.30 0.27
N LYS A 105 15.55 -9.96 1.30
CA LYS A 105 16.77 -9.50 1.99
C LYS A 105 16.73 -8.02 2.41
N GLY A 106 15.56 -7.55 2.85
CA GLY A 106 15.35 -6.19 3.31
C GLY A 106 15.03 -5.15 2.23
N ILE A 107 15.10 -5.53 0.95
CA ILE A 107 14.72 -4.68 -0.19
C ILE A 107 13.23 -4.87 -0.48
N ILE A 108 12.47 -3.77 -0.53
CA ILE A 108 11.04 -3.81 -0.88
C ILE A 108 10.91 -4.02 -2.38
N LEU A 109 10.20 -5.09 -2.77
CA LEU A 109 9.97 -5.45 -4.18
C LEU A 109 8.55 -5.15 -4.63
N ALA A 110 7.59 -5.35 -3.73
CA ALA A 110 6.17 -5.24 -4.00
C ALA A 110 5.41 -4.96 -2.70
N ALA A 111 4.10 -4.81 -2.78
CA ALA A 111 3.20 -4.84 -1.63
C ALA A 111 1.94 -5.64 -1.96
N ILE A 112 1.30 -6.20 -0.94
CA ILE A 112 -0.02 -6.82 -1.04
C ILE A 112 -1.00 -6.09 -0.15
N SER A 113 -2.25 -5.99 -0.58
CA SER A 113 -3.30 -5.30 0.17
C SER A 113 -4.62 -6.05 0.19
N VAL A 114 -5.44 -5.69 1.16
CA VAL A 114 -6.86 -6.02 1.21
C VAL A 114 -7.64 -4.73 1.32
N SER A 115 -8.65 -4.58 0.48
CA SER A 115 -9.58 -3.45 0.48
C SER A 115 -10.93 -3.89 1.01
N LEU A 116 -11.52 -3.08 1.87
CA LEU A 116 -12.84 -3.29 2.45
C LEU A 116 -13.73 -2.06 2.18
N PRO A 117 -15.02 -2.27 1.90
CA PRO A 117 -15.99 -1.17 2.04
C PRO A 117 -15.93 -0.60 3.47
N SER A 118 -15.91 0.72 3.61
CA SER A 118 -15.73 1.39 4.92
C SER A 118 -16.76 0.95 5.96
N PHE A 119 -18.01 0.72 5.55
CA PHE A 119 -19.09 0.25 6.43
C PHE A 119 -18.90 -1.20 6.95
N ARG A 120 -17.94 -1.97 6.40
CA ARG A 120 -17.56 -3.32 6.85
C ARG A 120 -16.27 -3.37 7.66
N ALA A 121 -15.59 -2.25 7.81
CA ALA A 121 -14.31 -2.17 8.51
C ALA A 121 -14.52 -2.00 10.02
N SER A 122 -15.18 -2.99 10.67
CA SER A 122 -15.19 -3.08 12.12
C SER A 122 -13.79 -3.33 12.68
N ASP A 123 -13.57 -3.04 13.96
CA ASP A 123 -12.27 -3.28 14.62
C ASP A 123 -11.86 -4.75 14.51
N GLU A 124 -12.80 -5.67 14.76
CA GLU A 124 -12.57 -7.11 14.64
C GLU A 124 -12.15 -7.51 13.22
N LYS A 125 -12.89 -7.02 12.20
CA LYS A 125 -12.59 -7.30 10.79
C LYS A 125 -11.26 -6.72 10.38
N THR A 126 -10.96 -5.51 10.80
CA THR A 126 -9.67 -4.84 10.57
C THR A 126 -8.52 -5.66 11.14
N GLN A 127 -8.61 -6.09 12.40
CA GLN A 127 -7.58 -6.93 13.02
C GLN A 127 -7.42 -8.29 12.33
N GLN A 128 -8.51 -8.89 11.87
CA GLN A 128 -8.49 -10.13 11.11
C GLN A 128 -7.71 -9.95 9.79
N VAL A 129 -8.00 -8.88 9.05
CA VAL A 129 -7.33 -8.56 7.78
C VAL A 129 -5.84 -8.30 7.98
N ILE A 130 -5.47 -7.49 8.98
CA ILE A 130 -4.06 -7.19 9.28
C ILE A 130 -3.29 -8.46 9.63
N ARG A 131 -3.85 -9.36 10.45
CA ARG A 131 -3.22 -10.65 10.77
C ARG A 131 -3.02 -11.50 9.51
N ALA A 132 -4.05 -11.64 8.68
CA ALA A 132 -3.97 -12.41 7.45
C ALA A 132 -2.90 -11.87 6.48
N LEU A 133 -2.80 -10.54 6.34
CA LEU A 133 -1.77 -9.89 5.53
C LEU A 133 -0.36 -10.18 6.07
N LYS A 134 -0.15 -10.08 7.38
CA LYS A 134 1.15 -10.36 8.01
C LYS A 134 1.56 -11.82 7.86
N GLU A 135 0.62 -12.75 7.99
CA GLU A 135 0.85 -14.18 7.77
C GLU A 135 1.20 -14.46 6.29
N ALA A 136 0.45 -13.88 5.35
CA ALA A 136 0.74 -14.01 3.93
C ALA A 136 2.12 -13.44 3.57
N LYS A 137 2.46 -12.24 4.11
CA LYS A 137 3.78 -11.64 3.98
C LYS A 137 4.88 -12.63 4.40
N GLY A 138 4.78 -13.22 5.59
CA GLY A 138 5.79 -14.15 6.10
C GLY A 138 5.98 -15.37 5.19
N ARG A 139 4.89 -15.93 4.65
CA ARG A 139 4.95 -17.05 3.71
C ARG A 139 5.61 -16.65 2.39
N ILE A 140 5.22 -15.50 1.82
CA ILE A 140 5.76 -15.01 0.55
C ILE A 140 7.25 -14.70 0.70
N GLU A 141 7.65 -13.95 1.72
CA GLU A 141 9.06 -13.61 1.95
C GLU A 141 9.94 -14.82 2.22
N SER A 142 9.40 -15.86 2.86
CA SER A 142 10.12 -17.14 3.02
C SER A 142 10.45 -17.80 1.67
N VAL A 143 9.59 -17.64 0.67
CA VAL A 143 9.85 -18.12 -0.70
C VAL A 143 10.82 -17.18 -1.41
N LEU A 144 10.55 -15.87 -1.38
CA LEU A 144 11.40 -14.86 -2.03
C LEU A 144 12.86 -14.96 -1.60
N ASN A 145 13.11 -15.15 -0.30
CA ASN A 145 14.48 -15.22 0.23
C ASN A 145 15.25 -16.51 -0.17
N LYS A 146 14.57 -17.50 -0.73
CA LYS A 146 15.20 -18.71 -1.32
C LYS A 146 15.52 -18.55 -2.80
N LEU A 147 14.95 -17.54 -3.46
CA LEU A 147 15.20 -17.26 -4.86
C LEU A 147 16.52 -16.48 -5.03
N PRO A 148 17.16 -16.55 -6.20
CA PRO A 148 18.25 -15.63 -6.54
C PRO A 148 17.82 -14.17 -6.35
N ASP A 149 18.80 -13.32 -6.01
CA ASP A 149 18.50 -11.91 -5.81
C ASP A 149 17.89 -11.32 -7.09
N ILE A 150 16.74 -10.67 -6.92
CA ILE A 150 16.13 -9.89 -7.99
C ILE A 150 17.03 -8.67 -8.14
N LYS A 151 17.83 -8.65 -9.21
CA LYS A 151 18.61 -7.46 -9.57
C LYS A 151 17.60 -6.39 -9.99
N ASN A 152 17.70 -5.21 -9.37
CA ASN A 152 16.99 -4.04 -9.87
C ASN A 152 17.51 -3.79 -11.31
N TYR A 153 16.65 -3.99 -12.28
CA TYR A 153 16.88 -3.60 -13.66
C TYR A 153 16.53 -2.14 -13.81
#